data_8eaadc20f9878b8ead80fa3a87b594fd
#
_entry.id   8eaadc20f9878b8ead80fa3a87b594fd
#
_cell.length_a   1.000
_cell.length_b   1.000
_cell.length_c   1.000
_cell.angle_alpha   90.00
_cell.angle_beta   90.00
_cell.angle_gamma   90.00
#
_symmetry.space_group_name_H-M   'P 1'
#
loop_
_entity.id
_entity.type
_entity.pdbx_description
1 polymer ?
#
loop_
_entity_poly.entity_id
_entity_poly.type
_entity_poly.pdbx_seq_one_letter_code
_entity_poly.pdbx_strand_id
1 'polypeptide(L)'
;IRVLLRKYPAATVTALDYSEISVEKARNINQEELQAGRCRVIQGDVSRLPFEDRAFDLATAFETVYFWPGPTESFREVYRILRPGGIFLIVNEVDGENPRDSRWLSVIDGMKIFNRSQFVTFLTEAGFSKVIVKRDAKRHWLCVLAIREDAGCSGNK
;
A
#
# COMPACT_ATOMS: atom_id res chain seq x y z
N ILE A 1 8.67 -8.35 1.54
CA ILE A 1 8.27 -9.76 1.54
C ILE A 1 8.80 -10.45 2.80
N ARG A 2 10.11 -10.68 2.95
CA ARG A 2 10.73 -11.45 4.06
C ARG A 2 10.30 -11.00 5.46
N VAL A 3 10.17 -9.70 5.70
CA VAL A 3 9.74 -9.18 7.00
C VAL A 3 8.33 -9.65 7.35
N LEU A 4 7.41 -9.62 6.39
CA LEU A 4 6.03 -10.08 6.58
C LEU A 4 5.98 -11.59 6.81
N LEU A 5 6.67 -12.38 5.99
CA LEU A 5 6.69 -13.85 6.11
C LEU A 5 7.32 -14.32 7.42
N ARG A 6 8.34 -13.61 7.93
CA ARG A 6 8.96 -13.89 9.22
C ARG A 6 8.05 -13.53 10.39
N LYS A 7 7.35 -12.39 10.28
CA LYS A 7 6.44 -11.91 11.33
C LYS A 7 5.16 -12.73 11.41
N TYR A 8 4.70 -13.24 10.27
CA TYR A 8 3.47 -14.02 10.13
C TYR A 8 3.78 -15.38 9.45
N PRO A 9 4.24 -16.38 10.22
CA PRO A 9 4.70 -17.66 9.64
C PRO A 9 3.62 -18.42 8.86
N ALA A 10 2.35 -18.26 9.22
CA ALA A 10 1.22 -18.89 8.53
C ALA A 10 0.71 -18.11 7.31
N ALA A 11 1.24 -16.91 7.05
CA ALA A 11 0.79 -16.08 5.94
C ALA A 11 1.43 -16.48 4.61
N THR A 12 0.72 -16.19 3.53
CA THR A 12 1.28 -16.08 2.18
C THR A 12 1.37 -14.62 1.77
N VAL A 13 2.39 -14.26 0.99
CA VAL A 13 2.60 -12.88 0.51
C VAL A 13 2.62 -12.87 -1.00
N THR A 14 1.76 -12.03 -1.61
CA THR A 14 1.85 -11.71 -3.03
C THR A 14 2.40 -10.29 -3.17
N ALA A 15 3.52 -10.14 -3.87
CA ALA A 15 4.09 -8.84 -4.23
C ALA A 15 3.76 -8.51 -5.68
N LEU A 16 3.49 -7.24 -5.94
CA LEU A 16 3.23 -6.70 -7.27
C LEU A 16 4.11 -5.49 -7.49
N ASP A 17 4.73 -5.42 -8.65
CA ASP A 17 5.48 -4.26 -9.12
C ASP A 17 5.26 -4.09 -10.62
N TYR A 18 5.23 -2.84 -11.11
CA TYR A 18 5.09 -2.58 -12.54
C TYR A 18 6.41 -2.79 -13.31
N SER A 19 7.55 -2.66 -12.61
CA SER A 19 8.90 -2.81 -13.17
C SER A 19 9.29 -4.28 -13.24
N GLU A 20 9.57 -4.76 -14.46
CA GLU A 20 10.08 -6.10 -14.70
C GLU A 20 11.38 -6.36 -13.93
N ILE A 21 12.29 -5.38 -13.92
CA ILE A 21 13.57 -5.46 -13.20
C ILE A 21 13.33 -5.65 -11.68
N SER A 22 12.39 -4.92 -11.10
CA SER A 22 12.03 -5.04 -9.69
C SER A 22 11.42 -6.40 -9.39
N VAL A 23 10.57 -6.90 -10.27
CA VAL A 23 9.97 -8.24 -10.19
C VAL A 23 11.02 -9.34 -10.20
N GLU A 24 11.95 -9.30 -11.16
CA GLU A 24 13.06 -10.26 -11.25
C GLU A 24 13.94 -10.23 -10.00
N LYS A 25 14.33 -9.04 -9.56
CA LYS A 25 15.12 -8.86 -8.34
C LYS A 25 14.39 -9.41 -7.11
N ALA A 26 13.10 -9.13 -6.99
CA ALA A 26 12.28 -9.62 -5.89
C ALA A 26 12.17 -11.16 -5.92
N ARG A 27 12.01 -11.77 -7.09
CA ARG A 27 12.02 -13.24 -7.26
C ARG A 27 13.36 -13.85 -6.85
N ASN A 28 14.45 -13.28 -7.33
CA ASN A 28 15.80 -13.77 -7.00
C ASN A 28 16.10 -13.72 -5.49
N ILE A 29 15.67 -12.66 -4.82
CA ILE A 29 15.88 -12.51 -3.37
C ILE A 29 15.01 -13.49 -2.55
N ASN A 30 13.84 -13.90 -3.06
CA ASN A 30 12.86 -14.68 -2.30
C ASN A 30 12.66 -16.10 -2.86
N GLN A 31 13.67 -16.69 -3.51
CA GLN A 31 13.58 -18.00 -4.17
C GLN A 31 13.08 -19.13 -3.24
N GLU A 32 13.58 -19.20 -2.02
CA GLU A 32 13.18 -20.18 -1.02
C GLU A 32 11.68 -20.12 -0.72
N GLU A 33 11.16 -18.90 -0.51
CA GLU A 33 9.75 -18.67 -0.19
C GLU A 33 8.83 -18.89 -1.39
N LEU A 34 9.34 -18.63 -2.61
CA LEU A 34 8.65 -18.95 -3.86
C LEU A 34 8.53 -20.47 -4.04
N GLN A 35 9.61 -21.22 -3.83
CA GLN A 35 9.63 -22.69 -3.92
C GLN A 35 8.75 -23.34 -2.85
N ALA A 36 8.72 -22.76 -1.65
CA ALA A 36 7.83 -23.19 -0.58
C ALA A 36 6.35 -22.82 -0.78
N GLY A 37 6.00 -22.11 -1.87
CA GLY A 37 4.64 -21.67 -2.14
C GLY A 37 4.12 -20.57 -1.22
N ARG A 38 4.98 -19.96 -0.39
CA ARG A 38 4.62 -18.92 0.57
C ARG A 38 4.69 -17.50 0.00
N CYS A 39 5.32 -17.35 -1.16
CA CYS A 39 5.47 -16.08 -1.85
C CYS A 39 5.05 -16.19 -3.32
N ARG A 40 4.44 -15.14 -3.84
CA ARG A 40 4.25 -14.90 -5.28
C ARG A 40 4.76 -13.51 -5.62
N VAL A 41 5.44 -13.37 -6.75
CA VAL A 41 5.86 -12.06 -7.27
C VAL A 41 5.38 -11.94 -8.70
N ILE A 42 4.56 -10.94 -8.97
CA ILE A 42 3.94 -10.71 -10.27
C ILE A 42 4.23 -9.31 -10.78
N GLN A 43 4.31 -9.17 -12.08
CA GLN A 43 4.33 -7.87 -12.73
C GLN A 43 2.88 -7.39 -12.92
N GLY A 44 2.60 -6.12 -12.61
CA GLY A 44 1.29 -5.54 -12.80
C GLY A 44 1.21 -4.09 -12.39
N ASP A 45 0.10 -3.47 -12.71
CA ASP A 45 -0.22 -2.08 -12.38
C ASP A 45 -1.22 -2.03 -11.22
N VAL A 46 -0.94 -1.19 -10.24
CA VAL A 46 -1.79 -1.01 -9.06
C VAL A 46 -3.17 -0.40 -9.40
N SER A 47 -3.26 0.32 -10.51
CA SER A 47 -4.54 0.87 -10.99
C SER A 47 -5.51 -0.19 -11.52
N ARG A 48 -5.01 -1.42 -11.74
CA ARG A 48 -5.80 -2.57 -12.18
C ARG A 48 -5.21 -3.85 -11.62
N LEU A 49 -5.47 -4.13 -10.36
CA LEU A 49 -4.92 -5.29 -9.67
C LEU A 49 -5.51 -6.61 -10.21
N PRO A 50 -4.67 -7.58 -10.64
CA PRO A 50 -5.10 -8.84 -11.21
C PRO A 50 -5.50 -9.85 -10.11
N PHE A 51 -6.33 -9.42 -9.18
CA PHE A 51 -6.81 -10.20 -8.05
C PHE A 51 -8.32 -10.15 -7.94
N GLU A 52 -8.90 -11.21 -7.42
CA GLU A 52 -10.30 -11.27 -7.07
C GLU A 52 -10.66 -10.30 -5.95
N ASP A 53 -11.93 -9.92 -5.89
CA ASP A 53 -12.46 -9.13 -4.79
C ASP A 53 -12.29 -9.87 -3.46
N ARG A 54 -11.98 -9.12 -2.40
CA ARG A 54 -11.91 -9.66 -1.03
C ARG A 54 -10.94 -10.83 -0.87
N ALA A 55 -9.83 -10.81 -1.60
CA ALA A 55 -8.83 -11.88 -1.58
C ALA A 55 -7.81 -11.76 -0.44
N PHE A 56 -7.61 -10.54 0.11
CA PHE A 56 -6.51 -10.27 1.04
C PHE A 56 -7.00 -9.72 2.39
N ASP A 57 -6.27 -10.05 3.46
CA ASP A 57 -6.49 -9.53 4.81
C ASP A 57 -5.68 -8.24 5.05
N LEU A 58 -4.55 -8.10 4.34
CA LEU A 58 -3.63 -6.97 4.47
C LEU A 58 -3.06 -6.61 3.10
N ALA A 59 -3.10 -5.33 2.77
CA ALA A 59 -2.31 -4.74 1.70
C ALA A 59 -1.28 -3.77 2.30
N THR A 60 -0.08 -3.71 1.72
CA THR A 60 0.98 -2.82 2.19
C THR A 60 1.63 -2.07 1.03
N ALA A 61 1.92 -0.80 1.25
CA ALA A 61 2.70 0.05 0.34
C ALA A 61 3.79 0.77 1.14
N PHE A 62 5.05 0.40 0.88
CA PHE A 62 6.22 1.02 1.51
C PHE A 62 7.00 1.79 0.45
N GLU A 63 7.08 3.12 0.56
CA GLU A 63 7.82 3.99 -0.35
C GLU A 63 7.39 3.89 -1.83
N THR A 64 6.17 3.46 -2.12
CA THR A 64 5.72 3.20 -3.50
C THR A 64 4.60 4.11 -3.97
N VAL A 65 3.75 4.62 -3.07
CA VAL A 65 2.57 5.43 -3.40
C VAL A 65 2.92 6.72 -4.16
N TYR A 66 4.13 7.19 -4.02
CA TYR A 66 4.66 8.35 -4.77
C TYR A 66 4.52 8.24 -6.30
N PHE A 67 4.49 6.99 -6.81
CA PHE A 67 4.50 6.68 -8.23
C PHE A 67 3.17 6.13 -8.74
N TRP A 68 2.18 6.00 -7.85
CA TRP A 68 0.92 5.39 -8.24
C TRP A 68 0.10 6.32 -9.15
N PRO A 69 -0.43 5.82 -10.27
CA PRO A 69 -1.30 6.57 -11.13
C PRO A 69 -2.65 6.76 -10.45
N GLY A 70 -3.20 7.99 -10.46
CA GLY A 70 -4.52 8.28 -9.92
C GLY A 70 -4.74 7.71 -8.50
N PRO A 71 -4.30 8.38 -7.43
CA PRO A 71 -4.27 7.78 -6.10
C PRO A 71 -5.63 7.26 -5.63
N THR A 72 -6.71 7.98 -5.89
CA THR A 72 -8.07 7.52 -5.52
C THR A 72 -8.45 6.24 -6.23
N GLU A 73 -8.20 6.14 -7.55
CA GLU A 73 -8.49 4.95 -8.37
C GLU A 73 -7.65 3.76 -7.92
N SER A 74 -6.35 3.96 -7.72
CA SER A 74 -5.45 2.92 -7.22
C SER A 74 -5.86 2.43 -5.83
N PHE A 75 -6.31 3.34 -4.95
CA PHE A 75 -6.79 2.97 -3.62
C PHE A 75 -8.15 2.24 -3.67
N ARG A 76 -9.02 2.52 -4.67
CA ARG A 76 -10.24 1.71 -4.90
C ARG A 76 -9.90 0.27 -5.27
N GLU A 77 -8.88 0.04 -6.08
CA GLU A 77 -8.42 -1.30 -6.39
C GLU A 77 -7.91 -2.03 -5.13
N VAL A 78 -7.14 -1.33 -4.28
CA VAL A 78 -6.72 -1.89 -2.99
C VAL A 78 -7.93 -2.18 -2.09
N TYR A 79 -8.90 -1.26 -2.05
CA TYR A 79 -10.15 -1.48 -1.31
C TYR A 79 -10.91 -2.71 -1.82
N ARG A 80 -11.03 -2.86 -3.14
CA ARG A 80 -11.73 -3.98 -3.78
C ARG A 80 -11.17 -5.33 -3.37
N ILE A 81 -9.84 -5.47 -3.38
CA ILE A 81 -9.17 -6.74 -3.09
C ILE A 81 -9.07 -7.08 -1.60
N LEU A 82 -9.25 -6.12 -0.69
CA LEU A 82 -9.25 -6.39 0.75
C LEU A 82 -10.57 -7.03 1.17
N ARG A 83 -10.52 -7.93 2.14
CA ARG A 83 -11.72 -8.45 2.82
C ARG A 83 -12.33 -7.40 3.73
N PRO A 84 -13.61 -7.53 4.08
CA PRO A 84 -14.17 -6.80 5.21
C PRO A 84 -13.31 -6.98 6.46
N GLY A 85 -13.00 -5.90 7.16
CA GLY A 85 -12.02 -5.88 8.27
C GLY A 85 -10.56 -5.84 7.82
N GLY A 86 -10.30 -5.98 6.52
CA GLY A 86 -8.95 -5.92 5.96
C GLY A 86 -8.32 -4.53 6.08
N ILE A 87 -6.99 -4.51 6.12
CA ILE A 87 -6.19 -3.31 6.41
C ILE A 87 -5.32 -2.95 5.20
N PHE A 88 -5.30 -1.66 4.87
CA PHE A 88 -4.29 -1.08 3.99
C PHE A 88 -3.30 -0.26 4.81
N LEU A 89 -2.03 -0.65 4.80
CA LEU A 89 -0.93 0.02 5.48
C LEU A 89 -0.04 0.73 4.46
N ILE A 90 0.11 2.05 4.60
CA ILE A 90 1.05 2.85 3.82
C ILE A 90 2.12 3.41 4.75
N VAL A 91 3.38 3.33 4.35
CA VAL A 91 4.51 3.95 5.07
C VAL A 91 5.36 4.72 4.08
N ASN A 92 5.55 5.99 4.34
CA ASN A 92 6.35 6.91 3.53
C ASN A 92 7.36 7.65 4.41
N GLU A 93 8.59 7.80 3.92
CA GLU A 93 9.65 8.58 4.57
C GLU A 93 9.54 10.09 4.28
N VAL A 94 8.58 10.48 3.43
CA VAL A 94 8.31 11.88 3.08
C VAL A 94 6.84 12.16 3.36
N ASP A 95 6.55 13.20 4.16
CA ASP A 95 5.21 13.51 4.66
C ASP A 95 4.52 14.69 3.94
N GLY A 96 5.22 15.36 3.01
CA GLY A 96 4.70 16.51 2.27
C GLY A 96 4.50 17.78 3.11
N GLU A 97 4.94 17.79 4.37
CA GLU A 97 4.86 18.95 5.26
C GLU A 97 6.23 19.61 5.50
N ASN A 98 7.32 18.96 5.05
CA ASN A 98 8.65 19.52 5.11
C ASN A 98 8.92 20.38 3.86
N PRO A 99 9.28 21.67 4.00
CA PRO A 99 9.61 22.52 2.85
C PRO A 99 10.74 21.98 1.96
N ARG A 100 11.61 21.12 2.51
CA ARG A 100 12.71 20.49 1.76
C ARG A 100 12.27 19.31 0.89
N ASP A 101 11.04 18.85 1.03
CA ASP A 101 10.52 17.70 0.26
C ASP A 101 10.39 18.02 -1.23
N SER A 102 10.20 19.31 -1.58
CA SER A 102 10.18 19.78 -2.96
C SER A 102 11.43 19.42 -3.77
N ARG A 103 12.59 19.24 -3.12
CA ARG A 103 13.80 18.79 -3.77
C ARG A 103 13.66 17.41 -4.44
N TRP A 104 12.87 16.52 -3.86
CA TRP A 104 12.66 15.19 -4.40
C TRP A 104 11.86 15.24 -5.71
N LEU A 105 10.91 16.17 -5.81
CA LEU A 105 10.11 16.37 -7.02
C LEU A 105 10.96 16.86 -8.21
N SER A 106 12.10 17.50 -7.94
CA SER A 106 13.03 17.95 -8.99
C SER A 106 14.08 16.91 -9.39
N VAL A 107 14.30 15.88 -8.56
CA VAL A 107 15.34 14.86 -8.76
C VAL A 107 14.77 13.55 -9.26
N ILE A 108 13.54 13.21 -8.83
CA ILE A 108 12.89 11.94 -9.15
C ILE A 108 11.70 12.21 -10.07
N ASP A 109 11.84 11.82 -11.34
CA ASP A 109 10.78 12.01 -12.32
C ASP A 109 9.52 11.21 -11.95
N GLY A 110 8.36 11.83 -12.15
CA GLY A 110 7.05 11.23 -11.86
C GLY A 110 6.70 11.07 -10.38
N MET A 111 7.58 11.46 -9.45
CA MET A 111 7.30 11.40 -8.02
C MET A 111 6.21 12.40 -7.62
N LYS A 112 5.25 11.94 -6.82
CA LYS A 112 4.18 12.76 -6.22
C LYS A 112 4.23 12.60 -4.71
N ILE A 113 4.31 13.69 -3.98
CA ILE A 113 4.32 13.69 -2.53
C ILE A 113 2.94 14.11 -2.03
N PHE A 114 2.33 13.30 -1.19
CA PHE A 114 1.02 13.56 -0.61
C PHE A 114 1.16 13.80 0.90
N ASN A 115 0.48 14.84 1.37
CA ASN A 115 0.40 15.14 2.78
C ASN A 115 -0.74 14.35 3.47
N ARG A 116 -0.81 14.49 4.80
CA ARG A 116 -1.80 13.82 5.63
C ARG A 116 -3.25 14.03 5.16
N SER A 117 -3.64 15.25 4.86
CA SER A 117 -5.03 15.55 4.47
C SER A 117 -5.38 14.95 3.12
N GLN A 118 -4.45 14.96 2.17
CA GLN A 118 -4.64 14.32 0.87
C GLN A 118 -4.82 12.81 1.00
N PHE A 119 -4.03 12.12 1.84
CA PHE A 119 -4.25 10.69 2.08
C PHE A 119 -5.62 10.40 2.66
N VAL A 120 -6.08 11.19 3.63
CA VAL A 120 -7.43 11.03 4.20
C VAL A 120 -8.49 11.20 3.11
N THR A 121 -8.40 12.24 2.29
CA THR A 121 -9.34 12.49 1.21
C THR A 121 -9.38 11.33 0.21
N PHE A 122 -8.24 10.96 -0.36
CA PHE A 122 -8.16 9.90 -1.37
C PHE A 122 -8.66 8.55 -0.86
N LEU A 123 -8.30 8.17 0.37
CA LEU A 123 -8.72 6.91 0.97
C LEU A 123 -10.22 6.90 1.28
N THR A 124 -10.77 8.03 1.75
CA THR A 124 -12.22 8.15 1.99
C THR A 124 -13.01 8.06 0.68
N GLU A 125 -12.54 8.75 -0.36
CA GLU A 125 -13.14 8.68 -1.70
C GLU A 125 -13.02 7.29 -2.34
N ALA A 126 -11.98 6.53 -1.98
CA ALA A 126 -11.78 5.15 -2.39
C ALA A 126 -12.70 4.15 -1.67
N GLY A 127 -13.37 4.57 -0.57
CA GLY A 127 -14.35 3.77 0.17
C GLY A 127 -13.92 3.35 1.58
N PHE A 128 -12.71 3.70 2.03
CA PHE A 128 -12.29 3.40 3.39
C PHE A 128 -12.99 4.31 4.39
N SER A 129 -13.74 3.74 5.34
CA SER A 129 -14.49 4.49 6.34
C SER A 129 -13.64 4.91 7.55
N LYS A 130 -12.58 4.17 7.82
CA LYS A 130 -11.67 4.45 8.94
C LYS A 130 -10.25 4.64 8.45
N VAL A 131 -9.75 5.87 8.56
CA VAL A 131 -8.39 6.26 8.17
C VAL A 131 -7.67 6.85 9.38
N ILE A 132 -6.55 6.23 9.75
CA ILE A 132 -5.70 6.67 10.86
C ILE A 132 -4.35 7.08 10.28
N VAL A 133 -3.95 8.32 10.51
CA VAL A 133 -2.65 8.84 10.04
C VAL A 133 -1.78 9.19 11.26
N LYS A 134 -0.60 8.57 11.32
CA LYS A 134 0.45 8.88 12.29
C LYS A 134 1.64 9.49 11.59
N ARG A 135 2.18 10.53 12.16
CA ARG A 135 3.36 11.25 11.67
C ARG A 135 4.47 11.21 12.71
N ASP A 136 5.67 10.86 12.30
CA ASP A 136 6.88 11.15 13.06
C ASP A 136 7.44 12.50 12.61
N ALA A 137 7.17 13.56 13.39
CA ALA A 137 7.58 14.92 13.05
C ALA A 137 9.11 15.13 13.02
N LYS A 138 9.88 14.28 13.70
CA LYS A 138 11.34 14.38 13.71
C LYS A 138 11.97 13.79 12.47
N ARG A 139 11.41 12.69 11.98
CA ARG A 139 11.90 11.96 10.80
C ARG A 139 11.14 12.32 9.53
N HIS A 140 10.02 13.06 9.63
CA HIS A 140 9.09 13.35 8.55
C HIS A 140 8.46 12.10 7.93
N TRP A 141 8.35 11.03 8.71
CA TRP A 141 7.71 9.80 8.27
C TRP A 141 6.20 9.86 8.44
N LEU A 142 5.50 9.26 7.50
CA LEU A 142 4.05 9.14 7.51
C LEU A 142 3.66 7.65 7.50
N CYS A 143 2.81 7.26 8.45
CA CYS A 143 2.21 5.94 8.50
C CYS A 143 0.70 6.10 8.44
N VAL A 144 0.07 5.48 7.44
CA VAL A 144 -1.38 5.53 7.21
C VAL A 144 -1.94 4.13 7.33
N LEU A 145 -2.98 3.97 8.14
CA LEU A 145 -3.80 2.78 8.26
C LEU A 145 -5.21 3.08 7.78
N ALA A 146 -5.65 2.38 6.75
CA ALA A 146 -7.02 2.45 6.27
C ALA A 146 -7.70 1.08 6.43
N ILE A 147 -8.91 1.05 6.99
CA ILE A 147 -9.63 -0.18 7.28
C ILE A 147 -10.86 -0.26 6.38
N ARG A 148 -11.02 -1.39 5.69
CA ARG A 148 -12.25 -1.73 4.99
C ARG A 148 -13.26 -2.28 5.98
N GLU A 149 -14.22 -1.44 6.41
CA GLU A 149 -15.31 -1.91 7.26
C GLU A 149 -16.37 -2.64 6.44
N ASP A 150 -17.14 -3.53 7.08
CA ASP A 150 -18.31 -4.13 6.46
C ASP A 150 -19.40 -3.07 6.21
N ALA A 151 -20.00 -3.10 5.06
CA ALA A 151 -21.16 -2.26 4.72
C ALA A 151 -22.41 -2.53 5.59
N GLY A 152 -22.31 -3.40 6.59
CA GLY A 152 -23.40 -3.89 7.41
C GLY A 152 -23.38 -3.55 8.90
N CYS A 153 -22.36 -2.87 9.42
CA CYS A 153 -22.24 -2.54 10.85
C CYS A 153 -22.43 -1.05 11.20
N SER A 154 -23.30 -0.34 10.50
CA SER A 154 -23.93 0.86 11.04
C SER A 154 -25.11 0.45 11.93
N GLY A 155 -24.80 -0.36 12.96
CA GLY A 155 -25.75 -0.79 13.96
C GLY A 155 -25.96 0.30 15.01
N ASN A 156 -27.16 0.83 15.07
CA ASN A 156 -27.77 1.53 16.18
C ASN A 156 -27.08 1.28 17.53
N LYS A 157 -26.52 2.31 18.11
CA LYS A 157 -26.58 2.54 19.57
C LYS A 157 -26.71 4.03 19.82
#